data_71a49ec7b9796f20d0ef4474131f180c
#
_entry.id   71a49ec7b9796f20d0ef4474131f180c
#
_cell.length_a   1.000
_cell.length_b   1.000
_cell.length_c   1.000
_cell.angle_alpha   90.00
_cell.angle_beta   90.00
_cell.angle_gamma   90.00
#
_symmetry.space_group_name_H-M   'P 1'
#
loop_
_entity.id
_entity.type
_entity.pdbx_description
1 polymer ?
#
loop_
_entity_poly.entity_id
_entity_poly.type
_entity_poly.pdbx_seq_one_letter_code
_entity_poly.pdbx_strand_id
1 'polypeptide(L)'
;MHIRTVGYGHPDAVALDREVQAEYVERYGEGDTTPVDAAQFDPPHGIYLIVYDPDGTPLASGGWRGRDSGEEGYADGDAEVKRMFVVRAARGRGLARLVLAALEDSARAAGRRRMIMETGTRQPEAIGLYTSSGYTPVPKFGVYRFDEGSRCFGKALSGDGGDTGDGRGADRDPGRTRAVGAP
;
A
#
# COMPACT_ATOMS: atom_id res chain seq x y z
N MET A 1 -11.20 12.91 16.09
CA MET A 1 -10.45 12.72 14.84
C MET A 1 -11.32 11.97 13.84
N HIS A 2 -11.27 12.33 12.59
CA HIS A 2 -11.98 11.63 11.52
C HIS A 2 -11.10 11.58 10.25
N ILE A 3 -11.29 10.57 9.42
CA ILE A 3 -10.61 10.43 8.14
C ILE A 3 -11.58 10.86 7.04
N ARG A 4 -11.08 11.60 6.04
CA ARG A 4 -11.83 11.98 4.85
C ARG A 4 -11.05 11.59 3.59
N THR A 5 -11.76 11.03 2.62
CA THR A 5 -11.26 10.94 1.25
C THR A 5 -11.44 12.29 0.59
N VAL A 6 -10.39 12.78 -0.04
CA VAL A 6 -10.36 14.05 -0.77
C VAL A 6 -9.65 13.87 -2.10
N GLY A 7 -9.91 14.72 -3.08
CA GLY A 7 -9.06 14.77 -4.27
C GLY A 7 -7.66 15.27 -3.92
N TYR A 8 -6.64 14.82 -4.61
CA TYR A 8 -5.23 15.24 -4.35
C TYR A 8 -5.01 16.74 -4.53
N GLY A 9 -5.84 17.41 -5.35
CA GLY A 9 -5.86 18.87 -5.49
C GLY A 9 -6.59 19.65 -4.38
N HIS A 10 -7.13 18.96 -3.36
CA HIS A 10 -7.79 19.63 -2.23
C HIS A 10 -6.81 20.59 -1.52
N PRO A 11 -7.23 21.80 -1.09
CA PRO A 11 -6.33 22.78 -0.46
C PRO A 11 -5.49 22.21 0.70
N ASP A 12 -6.10 21.39 1.57
CA ASP A 12 -5.39 20.77 2.68
C ASP A 12 -4.41 19.68 2.22
N ALA A 13 -4.73 18.93 1.15
CA ALA A 13 -3.80 17.97 0.56
C ALA A 13 -2.57 18.68 0.00
N VAL A 14 -2.78 19.77 -0.71
CA VAL A 14 -1.69 20.61 -1.26
C VAL A 14 -0.85 21.23 -0.14
N ALA A 15 -1.46 21.66 0.97
CA ALA A 15 -0.73 22.20 2.11
C ALA A 15 0.16 21.13 2.77
N LEU A 16 -0.39 19.94 3.04
CA LEU A 16 0.37 18.81 3.62
C LEU A 16 1.46 18.29 2.66
N ASP A 17 1.21 18.30 1.34
CA ASP A 17 2.23 17.93 0.36
C ASP A 17 3.41 18.92 0.37
N ARG A 18 3.16 20.20 0.52
CA ARG A 18 4.24 21.20 0.68
C ARG A 18 5.08 20.95 1.92
N GLU A 19 4.45 20.57 3.03
CA GLU A 19 5.16 20.25 4.28
C GLU A 19 6.04 18.99 4.11
N VAL A 20 5.52 17.93 3.50
CA VAL A 20 6.32 16.71 3.27
C VAL A 20 7.46 16.97 2.28
N GLN A 21 7.25 17.76 1.24
CA GLN A 21 8.31 18.15 0.31
C GLN A 21 9.41 18.97 1.01
N ALA A 22 9.03 19.89 1.90
CA ALA A 22 9.99 20.63 2.72
C ALA A 22 10.83 19.71 3.62
N GLU A 23 10.20 18.68 4.19
CA GLU A 23 10.90 17.68 4.99
C GLU A 23 11.87 16.83 4.16
N TYR A 24 11.52 16.50 2.92
CA TYR A 24 12.44 15.83 2.00
C TYR A 24 13.65 16.71 1.67
N VAL A 25 13.44 17.99 1.42
CA VAL A 25 14.55 18.93 1.21
C VAL A 25 15.47 19.00 2.43
N GLU A 26 14.91 19.05 3.65
CA GLU A 26 15.74 19.00 4.89
C GLU A 26 16.57 17.71 4.99
N ARG A 27 16.02 16.56 4.57
CA ARG A 27 16.66 15.24 4.73
C ARG A 27 17.62 14.88 3.63
N TYR A 28 17.26 15.23 2.38
CA TYR A 28 17.95 14.75 1.18
C TYR A 28 18.61 15.87 0.38
N GLY A 29 18.27 17.15 0.65
CA GLY A 29 18.72 18.29 -0.11
C GLY A 29 17.81 18.63 -1.30
N GLU A 30 16.87 17.77 -1.62
CA GLU A 30 15.90 17.93 -2.71
C GLU A 30 14.54 17.30 -2.34
N GLY A 31 13.48 17.71 -3.04
CA GLY A 31 12.16 17.13 -2.90
C GLY A 31 12.03 15.79 -3.64
N ASP A 32 10.91 15.09 -3.40
CA ASP A 32 10.57 13.90 -4.19
C ASP A 32 10.20 14.31 -5.62
N THR A 33 10.98 13.85 -6.59
CA THR A 33 10.81 14.14 -8.02
C THR A 33 9.90 13.12 -8.74
N THR A 34 9.34 12.15 -8.01
CA THR A 34 8.41 11.17 -8.60
C THR A 34 7.22 11.90 -9.22
N PRO A 35 6.95 11.71 -10.53
CA PRO A 35 5.79 12.32 -11.17
C PRO A 35 4.49 11.87 -10.50
N VAL A 36 3.62 12.82 -10.19
CA VAL A 36 2.32 12.60 -9.59
C VAL A 36 1.27 13.31 -10.44
N ASP A 37 0.34 12.53 -10.98
CA ASP A 37 -0.89 13.03 -11.58
C ASP A 37 -2.02 12.92 -10.54
N ALA A 38 -2.75 14.00 -10.30
CA ALA A 38 -3.83 14.04 -9.34
C ALA A 38 -4.92 12.98 -9.62
N ALA A 39 -5.21 12.71 -10.89
CA ALA A 39 -6.18 11.72 -11.30
C ALA A 39 -5.81 10.27 -10.89
N GLN A 40 -4.53 10.00 -10.62
CA GLN A 40 -4.09 8.69 -10.14
C GLN A 40 -4.59 8.37 -8.72
N PHE A 41 -5.00 9.40 -7.96
CA PHE A 41 -5.57 9.26 -6.62
C PHE A 41 -7.10 9.35 -6.61
N ASP A 42 -7.75 9.32 -7.76
CA ASP A 42 -9.21 9.27 -7.85
C ASP A 42 -9.70 7.82 -8.00
N PRO A 43 -10.83 7.44 -7.35
CA PRO A 43 -11.43 6.13 -7.55
C PRO A 43 -11.81 5.88 -9.02
N PRO A 44 -11.62 4.67 -9.53
CA PRO A 44 -11.15 3.46 -8.87
C PRO A 44 -9.62 3.28 -8.89
N HIS A 45 -8.87 4.24 -9.42
CA HIS A 45 -7.44 4.13 -9.67
C HIS A 45 -6.59 4.36 -8.41
N GLY A 46 -7.14 5.02 -7.42
CA GLY A 46 -6.49 5.33 -6.16
C GLY A 46 -7.41 6.08 -5.21
N ILE A 47 -6.86 6.52 -4.10
CA ILE A 47 -7.50 7.48 -3.19
C ILE A 47 -6.44 8.35 -2.51
N TYR A 48 -6.85 9.50 -2.02
CA TYR A 48 -6.07 10.31 -1.09
C TYR A 48 -6.87 10.58 0.18
N LEU A 49 -6.24 10.37 1.33
CA LEU A 49 -6.86 10.48 2.65
C LEU A 49 -6.21 11.59 3.46
N ILE A 50 -7.03 12.31 4.24
CA ILE A 50 -6.58 13.25 5.25
C ILE A 50 -7.26 12.90 6.58
N VAL A 51 -6.47 12.88 7.65
CA VAL A 51 -6.94 12.81 9.02
C VAL A 51 -7.06 14.22 9.58
N TYR A 52 -8.24 14.55 10.07
CA TYR A 52 -8.54 15.81 10.72
C TYR A 52 -8.75 15.62 12.22
N ASP A 53 -8.41 16.61 13.00
CA ASP A 53 -8.85 16.69 14.40
C ASP A 53 -10.32 17.17 14.50
N PRO A 54 -10.87 17.31 15.73
CA PRO A 54 -12.27 17.71 15.89
C PRO A 54 -12.58 19.13 15.39
N ASP A 55 -11.63 20.03 15.36
CA ASP A 55 -11.77 21.42 14.90
C ASP A 55 -11.51 21.58 13.40
N GLY A 56 -11.23 20.46 12.71
CA GLY A 56 -11.05 20.47 11.26
C GLY A 56 -9.62 20.78 10.81
N THR A 57 -8.63 20.77 11.70
CA THR A 57 -7.22 20.94 11.35
C THR A 57 -6.67 19.66 10.74
N PRO A 58 -6.03 19.69 9.54
CA PRO A 58 -5.43 18.51 8.93
C PRO A 58 -4.16 18.10 9.69
N LEU A 59 -4.08 16.83 10.09
CA LEU A 59 -2.99 16.30 10.92
C LEU A 59 -2.10 15.27 10.21
N ALA A 60 -2.66 14.52 9.27
CA ALA A 60 -1.92 13.49 8.54
C ALA A 60 -2.57 13.24 7.20
N SER A 61 -1.79 12.74 6.26
CA SER A 61 -2.26 12.38 4.93
C SER A 61 -1.54 11.17 4.37
N GLY A 62 -2.07 10.64 3.28
CA GLY A 62 -1.47 9.63 2.44
C GLY A 62 -2.43 9.19 1.37
N GLY A 63 -1.90 8.64 0.29
CA GLY A 63 -2.68 8.09 -0.79
C GLY A 63 -2.09 6.80 -1.31
N TRP A 64 -2.87 6.07 -2.09
CA TRP A 64 -2.34 5.01 -2.94
C TRP A 64 -2.83 5.23 -4.37
N ARG A 65 -2.02 4.78 -5.32
CA ARG A 65 -2.35 4.73 -6.74
C ARG A 65 -2.12 3.33 -7.29
N GLY A 66 -2.98 2.90 -8.19
CA GLY A 66 -2.85 1.62 -8.88
C GLY A 66 -1.63 1.57 -9.77
N ARG A 67 -0.95 0.42 -9.74
CA ARG A 67 0.12 0.06 -10.65
C ARG A 67 -0.17 -1.33 -11.21
N ASP A 68 0.13 -1.51 -12.45
CA ASP A 68 0.03 -2.79 -13.13
C ASP A 68 1.39 -3.14 -13.73
N SER A 69 1.58 -4.38 -14.18
CA SER A 69 2.87 -4.84 -14.69
C SER A 69 3.35 -3.99 -15.85
N GLY A 70 4.65 -3.78 -15.91
CA GLY A 70 5.24 -2.95 -16.93
C GLY A 70 6.66 -2.53 -16.56
N GLU A 71 7.02 -1.34 -17.00
CA GLU A 71 8.31 -0.75 -16.72
C GLU A 71 8.49 -0.48 -15.21
N GLU A 72 9.72 -0.27 -14.79
CA GLU A 72 10.08 0.14 -13.43
C GLU A 72 9.87 -0.87 -12.31
N GLY A 73 9.59 -2.15 -12.60
CA GLY A 73 9.56 -3.22 -11.58
C GLY A 73 8.26 -3.35 -10.80
N TYR A 74 7.18 -2.71 -11.25
CA TYR A 74 5.84 -2.92 -10.71
C TYR A 74 5.25 -4.28 -11.15
N ALA A 75 4.33 -4.82 -10.36
CA ALA A 75 3.57 -6.01 -10.68
C ALA A 75 2.07 -5.70 -10.84
N ASP A 76 1.36 -6.57 -11.59
CA ASP A 76 -0.09 -6.43 -11.76
C ASP A 76 -0.83 -6.44 -10.43
N GLY A 77 -1.68 -5.44 -10.24
CA GLY A 77 -2.48 -5.29 -9.05
C GLY A 77 -1.74 -4.67 -7.87
N ASP A 78 -0.59 -4.05 -8.09
CA ASP A 78 0.09 -3.25 -7.07
C ASP A 78 -0.71 -1.98 -6.75
N ALA A 79 -0.77 -1.62 -5.47
CA ALA A 79 -1.18 -0.33 -4.96
C ALA A 79 0.04 0.36 -4.34
N GLU A 80 0.52 1.43 -5.00
CA GLU A 80 1.69 2.17 -4.54
C GLU A 80 1.29 3.29 -3.57
N VAL A 81 1.74 3.19 -2.32
CA VAL A 81 1.55 4.25 -1.32
C VAL A 81 2.42 5.45 -1.66
N LYS A 82 1.83 6.63 -1.58
CA LYS A 82 2.51 7.90 -1.82
C LYS A 82 2.12 8.95 -0.78
N ARG A 83 3.04 9.87 -0.52
CA ARG A 83 2.77 11.08 0.27
C ARG A 83 2.23 10.81 1.68
N MET A 84 2.69 9.73 2.31
CA MET A 84 2.43 9.49 3.73
C MET A 84 3.12 10.57 4.57
N PHE A 85 2.32 11.30 5.34
CA PHE A 85 2.83 12.39 6.15
C PHE A 85 2.03 12.55 7.45
N VAL A 86 2.69 12.97 8.51
CA VAL A 86 2.07 13.41 9.77
C VAL A 86 2.74 14.71 10.18
N VAL A 87 1.96 15.76 10.41
CA VAL A 87 2.47 17.05 10.88
C VAL A 87 3.27 16.87 12.17
N ARG A 88 4.38 17.57 12.30
CA ARG A 88 5.35 17.35 13.41
C ARG A 88 4.68 17.38 14.79
N ALA A 89 3.75 18.31 15.01
CA ALA A 89 3.03 18.45 16.27
C ALA A 89 2.08 17.29 16.60
N ALA A 90 1.71 16.46 15.63
CA ALA A 90 0.79 15.33 15.79
C ALA A 90 1.49 13.95 15.77
N ARG A 91 2.81 13.91 15.68
CA ARG A 91 3.58 12.66 15.69
C ARG A 91 3.48 11.93 17.02
N GLY A 92 3.76 10.63 17.01
CA GLY A 92 3.66 9.78 18.21
C GLY A 92 2.24 9.39 18.63
N ARG A 93 1.20 9.86 17.89
CA ARG A 93 -0.22 9.62 18.18
C ARG A 93 -0.82 8.46 17.39
N GLY A 94 -0.02 7.68 16.65
CA GLY A 94 -0.49 6.55 15.85
C GLY A 94 -1.13 6.92 14.51
N LEU A 95 -1.12 8.20 14.12
CA LEU A 95 -1.84 8.67 12.92
C LEU A 95 -1.32 8.05 11.61
N ALA A 96 0.00 7.82 11.50
CA ALA A 96 0.55 7.15 10.32
C ALA A 96 0.02 5.72 10.17
N ARG A 97 -0.12 4.95 11.27
CA ARG A 97 -0.74 3.62 11.25
C ARG A 97 -2.22 3.68 10.88
N LEU A 98 -2.93 4.68 11.39
CA LEU A 98 -4.34 4.88 11.08
C LEU A 98 -4.55 5.15 9.58
N VAL A 99 -3.74 6.03 8.99
CA VAL A 99 -3.76 6.30 7.53
C VAL A 99 -3.40 5.04 6.77
N LEU A 100 -2.31 4.36 7.12
CA LEU A 100 -1.84 3.17 6.42
C LEU A 100 -2.91 2.06 6.41
N ALA A 101 -3.54 1.77 7.55
CA ALA A 101 -4.62 0.79 7.64
C ALA A 101 -5.82 1.15 6.74
N ALA A 102 -6.23 2.43 6.74
CA ALA A 102 -7.33 2.88 5.89
C ALA A 102 -6.99 2.78 4.38
N LEU A 103 -5.72 3.03 4.01
CA LEU A 103 -5.24 2.83 2.64
C LEU A 103 -5.25 1.35 2.25
N GLU A 104 -4.80 0.44 3.15
CA GLU A 104 -4.84 -1.00 2.92
C GLU A 104 -6.27 -1.50 2.70
N ASP A 105 -7.22 -1.08 3.54
CA ASP A 105 -8.63 -1.46 3.42
C ASP A 105 -9.24 -0.97 2.11
N SER A 106 -8.95 0.27 1.73
CA SER A 106 -9.40 0.85 0.47
C SER A 106 -8.81 0.14 -0.74
N ALA A 107 -7.50 -0.14 -0.75
CA ALA A 107 -6.84 -0.83 -1.84
C ALA A 107 -7.36 -2.28 -1.98
N ARG A 108 -7.62 -2.96 -0.85
CA ARG A 108 -8.23 -4.30 -0.82
C ARG A 108 -9.64 -4.27 -1.42
N ALA A 109 -10.45 -3.29 -1.02
CA ALA A 109 -11.81 -3.10 -1.57
C ALA A 109 -11.80 -2.79 -3.08
N ALA A 110 -10.75 -2.14 -3.58
CA ALA A 110 -10.53 -1.89 -5.00
C ALA A 110 -9.93 -3.10 -5.77
N GLY A 111 -9.80 -4.26 -5.11
CA GLY A 111 -9.30 -5.48 -5.74
C GLY A 111 -7.78 -5.50 -5.97
N ARG A 112 -7.02 -4.61 -5.31
CA ARG A 112 -5.57 -4.62 -5.38
C ARG A 112 -5.02 -5.82 -4.62
N ARG A 113 -3.92 -6.37 -5.12
CA ARG A 113 -3.34 -7.64 -4.62
C ARG A 113 -2.23 -7.43 -3.61
N ARG A 114 -1.49 -6.33 -3.77
CA ARG A 114 -0.32 -6.02 -2.96
C ARG A 114 -0.22 -4.51 -2.76
N MET A 115 0.06 -4.09 -1.53
CA MET A 115 0.44 -2.71 -1.25
C MET A 115 1.95 -2.62 -1.21
N ILE A 116 2.50 -1.65 -1.90
CA ILE A 116 3.94 -1.40 -2.00
C ILE A 116 4.24 0.06 -1.67
N MET A 117 5.44 0.31 -1.18
CA MET A 117 5.96 1.65 -0.97
C MET A 117 7.47 1.70 -1.09
N GLU A 118 7.94 2.87 -1.41
CA GLU A 118 9.35 3.22 -1.42
C GLU A 118 9.59 4.32 -0.37
N THR A 119 10.70 4.22 0.34
CA THR A 119 11.19 5.23 1.28
C THR A 119 12.71 5.29 1.26
N GLY A 120 13.28 6.34 1.80
CA GLY A 120 14.74 6.47 1.87
C GLY A 120 15.32 6.04 3.21
N THR A 121 16.60 5.65 3.22
CA THR A 121 17.33 5.26 4.44
C THR A 121 17.39 6.35 5.50
N ARG A 122 17.20 7.62 5.12
CA ARG A 122 17.15 8.76 6.04
C ARG A 122 15.78 8.96 6.71
N GLN A 123 14.86 7.98 6.55
CA GLN A 123 13.53 7.97 7.17
C GLN A 123 13.36 6.72 8.04
N PRO A 124 14.14 6.54 9.13
CA PRO A 124 14.06 5.34 9.96
C PRO A 124 12.67 5.15 10.59
N GLU A 125 11.94 6.22 10.86
CA GLU A 125 10.57 6.18 11.37
C GLU A 125 9.59 5.57 10.36
N ALA A 126 9.74 5.84 9.07
CA ALA A 126 8.93 5.24 8.01
C ALA A 126 9.26 3.75 7.86
N ILE A 127 10.55 3.40 7.86
CA ILE A 127 11.00 2.00 7.83
C ILE A 127 10.41 1.24 9.03
N GLY A 128 10.49 1.81 10.24
CA GLY A 128 9.92 1.22 11.45
C GLY A 128 8.41 1.06 11.41
N LEU A 129 7.69 2.04 10.83
CA LEU A 129 6.25 1.96 10.60
C LEU A 129 5.91 0.76 9.71
N TYR A 130 6.53 0.66 8.54
CA TYR A 130 6.20 -0.37 7.55
C TYR A 130 6.56 -1.76 8.06
N THR A 131 7.75 -1.97 8.58
CA THR A 131 8.18 -3.28 9.10
C THR A 131 7.28 -3.75 10.25
N SER A 132 6.93 -2.86 11.19
CA SER A 132 6.01 -3.19 12.30
C SER A 132 4.54 -3.31 11.87
N SER A 133 4.20 -2.95 10.63
CA SER A 133 2.88 -3.12 10.04
C SER A 133 2.81 -4.37 9.11
N GLY A 134 3.84 -5.22 9.12
CA GLY A 134 3.87 -6.48 8.37
C GLY A 134 4.36 -6.36 6.92
N TYR A 135 4.98 -5.25 6.57
CA TYR A 135 5.63 -5.11 5.27
C TYR A 135 7.02 -5.75 5.30
N THR A 136 7.38 -6.39 4.20
CA THR A 136 8.69 -7.02 4.00
C THR A 136 9.42 -6.36 2.84
N PRO A 137 10.76 -6.39 2.83
CA PRO A 137 11.53 -5.90 1.70
C PRO A 137 11.12 -6.61 0.40
N VAL A 138 11.02 -5.83 -0.68
CA VAL A 138 10.78 -6.33 -2.05
C VAL A 138 11.82 -5.77 -3.01
N PRO A 139 11.97 -6.35 -4.23
CA PRO A 139 12.81 -5.76 -5.26
C PRO A 139 12.47 -4.30 -5.48
N LYS A 140 13.50 -3.47 -5.72
CA LYS A 140 13.31 -2.04 -5.93
C LYS A 140 12.51 -1.77 -7.20
N PHE A 141 11.64 -0.77 -7.14
CA PHE A 141 10.78 -0.33 -8.23
C PHE A 141 10.73 1.20 -8.31
N GLY A 142 10.11 1.71 -9.36
CA GLY A 142 9.85 3.14 -9.55
C GLY A 142 11.11 3.95 -9.90
N VAL A 143 10.97 5.25 -9.77
CA VAL A 143 11.99 6.23 -10.17
C VAL A 143 13.31 6.01 -9.42
N TYR A 144 13.24 5.70 -8.13
CA TYR A 144 14.44 5.54 -7.28
C TYR A 144 14.96 4.10 -7.20
N ARG A 145 14.58 3.20 -8.14
CA ARG A 145 15.01 1.79 -8.11
C ARG A 145 16.52 1.57 -8.22
N PHE A 146 17.26 2.53 -8.75
CA PHE A 146 18.71 2.49 -8.86
C PHE A 146 19.44 3.29 -7.76
N ASP A 147 18.70 3.99 -6.90
CA ASP A 147 19.27 4.74 -5.78
C ASP A 147 19.64 3.78 -4.64
N GLU A 148 20.90 3.85 -4.17
CA GLU A 148 21.38 3.01 -3.06
C GLU A 148 20.66 3.31 -1.74
N GLY A 149 20.21 4.54 -1.54
CA GLY A 149 19.46 4.98 -0.37
C GLY A 149 17.98 4.58 -0.37
N SER A 150 17.45 4.11 -1.51
CA SER A 150 16.05 3.68 -1.62
C SER A 150 15.81 2.33 -0.94
N ARG A 151 14.68 2.19 -0.27
CA ARG A 151 14.17 0.96 0.34
C ARG A 151 12.72 0.73 -0.08
N CYS A 152 12.48 -0.44 -0.66
CA CYS A 152 11.15 -0.83 -1.12
C CYS A 152 10.57 -1.94 -0.25
N PHE A 153 9.31 -1.78 0.11
CA PHE A 153 8.58 -2.72 0.94
C PHE A 153 7.26 -3.10 0.27
N GLY A 154 6.77 -4.31 0.58
CA GLY A 154 5.49 -4.79 0.09
C GLY A 154 4.77 -5.65 1.11
N LYS A 155 3.44 -5.66 1.02
CA LYS A 155 2.54 -6.48 1.83
C LYS A 155 1.40 -7.00 0.96
N ALA A 156 1.15 -8.30 0.97
CA ALA A 156 -0.02 -8.87 0.31
C ALA A 156 -1.31 -8.33 0.94
N LEU A 157 -2.28 -7.98 0.10
CA LEU A 157 -3.59 -7.50 0.51
C LEU A 157 -4.66 -8.59 0.46
N SER A 158 -4.24 -9.87 0.34
CA SER A 158 -5.17 -11.01 0.30
C SER A 158 -6.17 -10.90 1.45
N GLY A 159 -7.46 -10.91 1.12
CA GLY A 159 -8.49 -11.09 2.12
C GLY A 159 -8.33 -12.46 2.78
N ASP A 160 -8.69 -12.59 4.05
CA ASP A 160 -9.00 -13.85 4.70
C ASP A 160 -10.21 -14.49 3.99
N GLY A 161 -9.97 -15.01 2.78
CA GLY A 161 -10.81 -15.98 2.12
C GLY A 161 -10.24 -17.33 2.47
N GLY A 162 -10.72 -17.92 3.57
CA GLY A 162 -10.33 -19.25 3.99
C GLY A 162 -10.48 -20.24 2.83
N ASP A 163 -9.37 -20.71 2.34
CA ASP A 163 -9.31 -22.00 1.66
C ASP A 163 -9.52 -23.10 2.73
N THR A 164 -10.77 -23.30 3.09
CA THR A 164 -11.16 -24.57 3.73
C THR A 164 -11.15 -25.62 2.64
N GLY A 165 -9.96 -26.10 2.31
CA GLY A 165 -9.78 -27.32 1.56
C GLY A 165 -10.44 -28.46 2.30
N ASP A 166 -11.71 -28.74 2.03
CA ASP A 166 -12.40 -29.94 2.40
C ASP A 166 -11.82 -31.12 1.62
N GLY A 167 -10.69 -31.62 2.09
CA GLY A 167 -10.09 -32.88 1.69
C GLY A 167 -10.86 -34.07 2.27
N ARG A 168 -12.10 -34.29 1.84
CA ARG A 168 -12.74 -35.60 2.11
C ARG A 168 -12.35 -36.58 1.02
N GLY A 169 -11.36 -37.38 1.36
CA GLY A 169 -11.09 -38.63 0.71
C GLY A 169 -12.33 -39.50 0.68
N ALA A 170 -12.78 -39.86 -0.49
CA ALA A 170 -13.68 -40.95 -0.71
C ALA A 170 -12.83 -42.17 -1.12
N ASP A 171 -12.46 -42.91 -0.11
CA ASP A 171 -12.05 -44.29 -0.21
C ASP A 171 -13.20 -45.13 -0.78
N ARG A 172 -13.02 -45.76 -1.93
CA ARG A 172 -13.86 -46.85 -2.43
C ARG A 172 -13.01 -47.95 -3.05
N ASP A 173 -12.81 -48.95 -2.22
CA ASP A 173 -12.58 -50.36 -2.39
C ASP A 173 -12.68 -50.94 -3.81
N PRO A 174 -11.65 -51.65 -4.31
CA PRO A 174 -11.69 -52.44 -5.52
C PRO A 174 -12.04 -53.90 -5.17
N GLY A 175 -13.22 -54.31 -5.43
CA GLY A 175 -13.65 -55.70 -5.22
C GLY A 175 -14.75 -56.17 -6.13
N ARG A 176 -14.45 -56.82 -7.23
CA ARG A 176 -14.84 -58.20 -7.53
C ARG A 176 -14.92 -58.57 -9.01
N THR A 177 -14.10 -59.48 -9.26
CA THR A 177 -14.02 -60.50 -10.34
C THR A 177 -15.32 -61.06 -10.90
N ARG A 178 -15.39 -61.37 -12.20
CA ARG A 178 -15.60 -62.63 -12.94
C ARG A 178 -15.98 -62.38 -14.36
N ALA A 179 -15.24 -62.75 -15.32
CA ALA A 179 -14.91 -63.99 -15.95
C ALA A 179 -16.08 -64.62 -16.80
N VAL A 180 -15.64 -65.12 -18.00
CA VAL A 180 -16.29 -66.06 -18.94
C VAL A 180 -17.04 -65.35 -20.08
N GLY A 181 -16.79 -65.58 -21.36
CA GLY A 181 -16.03 -66.56 -22.10
C GLY A 181 -16.22 -66.30 -23.60
N ALA A 182 -15.28 -66.80 -24.37
CA ALA A 182 -15.29 -66.88 -25.82
C ALA A 182 -16.33 -67.91 -26.33
N PRO A 183 -16.59 -68.03 -27.61
CA PRO A 183 -15.59 -68.35 -28.61
C PRO A 183 -15.34 -67.25 -29.65
#